data_0134a31bfab0b78085000c321ba8849d
#
_entry.id   0134a31bfab0b78085000c321ba8849d
#
_cell.length_a   1.000
_cell.length_b   1.000
_cell.length_c   1.000
_cell.angle_alpha   90.00
_cell.angle_beta   90.00
_cell.angle_gamma   90.00
#
_symmetry.space_group_name_H-M   'P 1'
#
loop_
_entity.id
_entity.type
_entity.pdbx_description
1 polymer ?
#
loop_
_entity_poly.entity_id
_entity_poly.type
_entity_poly.pdbx_seq_one_letter_code
_entity_poly.pdbx_strand_id
1 'polypeptide(L)'
;MSIVACRKTELGFTLIEMLAALLAAVVVMGAATGFMLTAAIRQFKVLDANTLEAQHESLAETMAVSIKSATAFQIYAMDPGIKLGSSLAPGEPEGDFLVCERPGLVEEFGFAGNQISYTRLDGGGPRKRYFDHATTMGVASLFDADLGIIQAHWNVTTSIDLVPFSVYGLPLPMR
;
A
#
# COMPACT_ATOMS: atom_id res chain seq x y z
N MET A 1 48.24 -65.48 32.43
CA MET A 1 47.04 -64.70 32.12
C MET A 1 47.42 -63.23 32.27
N SER A 2 47.81 -62.54 31.17
CA SER A 2 48.28 -61.15 31.24
C SER A 2 47.11 -60.16 30.86
N ILE A 3 46.78 -59.37 31.82
CA ILE A 3 45.77 -58.32 31.60
C ILE A 3 46.45 -57.09 31.00
N VAL A 4 46.19 -56.89 29.71
CA VAL A 4 46.66 -55.69 28.99
C VAL A 4 45.71 -54.55 29.43
N ALA A 5 46.20 -53.69 30.30
CA ALA A 5 45.51 -52.43 30.66
C ALA A 5 45.55 -51.46 29.46
N CYS A 6 44.40 -51.29 28.82
CA CYS A 6 44.22 -50.28 27.78
C CYS A 6 44.27 -48.91 28.46
N ARG A 7 45.40 -48.21 28.35
CA ARG A 7 45.55 -46.82 28.80
C ARG A 7 44.77 -45.94 27.85
N LYS A 8 43.57 -45.47 28.28
CA LYS A 8 42.89 -44.35 27.63
C LYS A 8 43.78 -43.10 27.73
N THR A 9 44.42 -42.76 26.63
CA THR A 9 45.05 -41.43 26.50
C THR A 9 43.94 -40.41 26.46
N GLU A 10 43.72 -39.74 27.57
CA GLU A 10 42.90 -38.53 27.61
C GLU A 10 43.70 -37.45 26.86
N LEU A 11 43.35 -37.24 25.59
CA LEU A 11 43.86 -36.15 24.78
C LEU A 11 43.20 -34.87 25.29
N GLY A 12 43.89 -34.18 26.20
CA GLY A 12 43.50 -32.85 26.63
C GLY A 12 43.63 -31.90 25.44
N PHE A 13 42.62 -31.07 25.23
CA PHE A 13 42.68 -29.98 24.22
C PHE A 13 43.88 -29.06 24.49
N THR A 14 44.64 -28.78 23.45
CA THR A 14 45.70 -27.84 23.51
C THR A 14 45.13 -26.42 23.57
N LEU A 15 45.87 -25.48 24.23
CA LEU A 15 45.42 -24.08 24.35
C LEU A 15 45.15 -23.45 22.98
N ILE A 16 45.93 -23.87 21.96
CA ILE A 16 45.80 -23.37 20.58
C ILE A 16 44.52 -23.89 19.90
N GLU A 17 44.11 -25.14 20.17
CA GLU A 17 42.85 -25.70 19.67
C GLU A 17 41.65 -25.01 20.29
N MET A 18 41.69 -24.70 21.59
CA MET A 18 40.65 -23.93 22.25
C MET A 18 40.50 -22.52 21.65
N LEU A 19 41.65 -21.86 21.38
CA LEU A 19 41.64 -20.53 20.80
C LEU A 19 41.15 -20.53 19.36
N ALA A 20 41.53 -21.52 18.56
CA ALA A 20 41.02 -21.70 17.21
C ALA A 20 39.51 -22.01 17.16
N ALA A 21 39.01 -22.84 18.07
CA ALA A 21 37.57 -23.13 18.20
C ALA A 21 36.78 -21.91 18.60
N LEU A 22 37.33 -21.08 19.50
CA LEU A 22 36.68 -19.82 19.95
C LEU A 22 36.59 -18.81 18.82
N LEU A 23 37.64 -18.62 18.03
CA LEU A 23 37.66 -17.79 16.84
C LEU A 23 36.64 -18.29 15.78
N ALA A 24 36.61 -19.57 15.52
CA ALA A 24 35.64 -20.18 14.59
C ALA A 24 34.19 -19.94 15.05
N ALA A 25 33.93 -20.10 16.36
CA ALA A 25 32.61 -19.85 16.94
C ALA A 25 32.18 -18.39 16.80
N VAL A 26 33.09 -17.42 17.02
CA VAL A 26 32.81 -15.99 16.85
C VAL A 26 32.47 -15.67 15.40
N VAL A 27 33.20 -16.22 14.43
CA VAL A 27 32.95 -16.00 12.99
C VAL A 27 31.58 -16.58 12.60
N VAL A 28 31.27 -17.81 13.03
CA VAL A 28 29.98 -18.45 12.74
C VAL A 28 28.82 -17.67 13.36
N MET A 29 28.95 -17.25 14.62
CA MET A 29 27.92 -16.44 15.27
C MET A 29 27.73 -15.08 14.59
N GLY A 30 28.82 -14.42 14.19
CA GLY A 30 28.75 -13.17 13.46
C GLY A 30 28.02 -13.32 12.11
N ALA A 31 28.36 -14.38 11.35
CA ALA A 31 27.68 -14.68 10.08
C ALA A 31 26.17 -15.00 10.29
N ALA A 32 25.85 -15.81 11.29
CA ALA A 32 24.46 -16.16 11.61
C ALA A 32 23.64 -14.93 12.01
N THR A 33 24.21 -14.06 12.85
CA THR A 33 23.56 -12.80 13.27
C THR A 33 23.34 -11.87 12.08
N GLY A 34 24.31 -11.72 11.19
CA GLY A 34 24.20 -10.93 9.96
C GLY A 34 23.11 -11.45 9.04
N PHE A 35 23.01 -12.77 8.87
CA PHE A 35 21.95 -13.40 8.08
C PHE A 35 20.57 -13.18 8.70
N MET A 36 20.41 -13.38 10.01
CA MET A 36 19.15 -13.16 10.71
C MET A 36 18.68 -11.70 10.60
N LEU A 37 19.60 -10.75 10.75
CA LEU A 37 19.28 -9.31 10.62
C LEU A 37 18.81 -8.99 9.20
N THR A 38 19.50 -9.50 8.19
CA THR A 38 19.11 -9.28 6.78
C THR A 38 17.75 -9.90 6.46
N ALA A 39 17.48 -11.10 6.98
CA ALA A 39 16.18 -11.76 6.83
C ALA A 39 15.07 -10.97 7.51
N ALA A 40 15.30 -10.49 8.73
CA ALA A 40 14.33 -9.67 9.46
C ALA A 40 14.00 -8.36 8.70
N ILE A 41 15.01 -7.64 8.20
CA ILE A 41 14.80 -6.42 7.41
C ILE A 41 13.96 -6.71 6.16
N ARG A 42 14.23 -7.81 5.46
CA ARG A 42 13.42 -8.22 4.29
C ARG A 42 11.97 -8.52 4.67
N GLN A 43 11.75 -9.23 5.77
CA GLN A 43 10.41 -9.54 6.27
C GLN A 43 9.62 -8.25 6.60
N PHE A 44 10.25 -7.28 7.27
CA PHE A 44 9.61 -6.00 7.57
C PHE A 44 9.20 -5.26 6.29
N LYS A 45 10.07 -5.23 5.27
CA LYS A 45 9.75 -4.60 3.99
C LYS A 45 8.56 -5.27 3.29
N VAL A 46 8.51 -6.60 3.30
CA VAL A 46 7.38 -7.35 2.71
C VAL A 46 6.09 -7.09 3.46
N LEU A 47 6.12 -7.08 4.80
CA LEU A 47 4.95 -6.79 5.62
C LEU A 47 4.43 -5.37 5.38
N ASP A 48 5.32 -4.39 5.31
CA ASP A 48 4.98 -3.00 5.03
C ASP A 48 4.34 -2.87 3.63
N ALA A 49 4.95 -3.46 2.61
CA ALA A 49 4.41 -3.48 1.25
C ALA A 49 3.01 -4.11 1.19
N ASN A 50 2.82 -5.28 1.80
CA ASN A 50 1.52 -5.97 1.83
C ASN A 50 0.46 -5.15 2.59
N THR A 51 0.86 -4.44 3.65
CA THR A 51 -0.06 -3.59 4.41
C THR A 51 -0.53 -2.40 3.58
N LEU A 52 0.39 -1.74 2.87
CA LEU A 52 0.07 -0.64 1.97
C LEU A 52 -0.83 -1.11 0.83
N GLU A 53 -0.50 -2.22 0.19
CA GLU A 53 -1.31 -2.80 -0.88
C GLU A 53 -2.74 -3.11 -0.41
N ALA A 54 -2.92 -3.77 0.73
CA ALA A 54 -4.23 -4.07 1.29
C ALA A 54 -5.04 -2.81 1.65
N GLN A 55 -4.38 -1.74 2.11
CA GLN A 55 -5.06 -0.46 2.35
C GLN A 55 -5.59 0.16 1.06
N HIS A 56 -4.79 0.17 -0.01
CA HIS A 56 -5.18 0.72 -1.30
C HIS A 56 -6.19 -0.17 -2.03
N GLU A 57 -6.15 -1.48 -1.85
CA GLU A 57 -7.18 -2.40 -2.33
C GLU A 57 -8.53 -2.11 -1.66
N SER A 58 -8.56 -1.93 -0.34
CA SER A 58 -9.77 -1.51 0.39
C SER A 58 -10.29 -0.14 -0.08
N LEU A 59 -9.41 0.80 -0.41
CA LEU A 59 -9.81 2.08 -1.01
C LEU A 59 -10.42 1.88 -2.39
N ALA A 60 -9.80 1.05 -3.26
CA ALA A 60 -10.29 0.75 -4.59
C ALA A 60 -11.68 0.10 -4.55
N GLU A 61 -11.90 -0.84 -3.65
CA GLU A 61 -13.23 -1.45 -3.43
C GLU A 61 -14.24 -0.40 -2.96
N THR A 62 -13.88 0.44 -1.99
CA THR A 62 -14.74 1.51 -1.49
C THR A 62 -15.11 2.46 -2.62
N MET A 63 -14.15 2.89 -3.41
CA MET A 63 -14.37 3.78 -4.57
C MET A 63 -15.26 3.12 -5.62
N ALA A 64 -15.02 1.84 -5.96
CA ALA A 64 -15.84 1.11 -6.90
C ALA A 64 -17.32 1.01 -6.45
N VAL A 65 -17.56 0.75 -5.17
CA VAL A 65 -18.90 0.74 -4.59
C VAL A 65 -19.53 2.13 -4.62
N SER A 66 -18.76 3.16 -4.27
CA SER A 66 -19.23 4.54 -4.29
C SER A 66 -19.66 4.98 -5.68
N ILE A 67 -18.84 4.73 -6.70
CA ILE A 67 -19.14 5.06 -8.09
C ILE A 67 -20.40 4.30 -8.56
N LYS A 68 -20.44 2.97 -8.37
CA LYS A 68 -21.56 2.13 -8.82
C LYS A 68 -22.89 2.47 -8.15
N SER A 69 -22.87 2.98 -6.93
CA SER A 69 -24.09 3.33 -6.18
C SER A 69 -24.42 4.82 -6.22
N ALA A 70 -23.58 5.65 -6.83
CA ALA A 70 -23.81 7.07 -6.97
C ALA A 70 -25.02 7.35 -7.87
N THR A 71 -25.88 8.26 -7.46
CA THR A 71 -26.97 8.81 -8.29
C THR A 71 -26.52 10.04 -9.08
N ALA A 72 -25.47 10.71 -8.59
CA ALA A 72 -24.78 11.80 -9.28
C ALA A 72 -23.30 11.75 -8.95
N PHE A 73 -22.47 12.24 -9.86
CA PHE A 73 -21.04 12.41 -9.63
C PHE A 73 -20.54 13.72 -10.21
N GLN A 74 -19.43 14.21 -9.67
CA GLN A 74 -18.74 15.39 -10.18
C GLN A 74 -17.24 15.19 -10.05
N ILE A 75 -16.50 15.59 -11.08
CA ILE A 75 -15.04 15.56 -11.11
C ILE A 75 -14.55 17.00 -11.14
N TYR A 76 -13.55 17.31 -10.34
CA TYR A 76 -12.98 18.65 -10.26
C TYR A 76 -11.47 18.60 -10.43
N ALA A 77 -10.92 19.69 -10.98
CA ALA A 77 -9.49 19.94 -10.84
C ALA A 77 -9.18 20.49 -9.45
N MET A 78 -7.97 20.27 -8.96
CA MET A 78 -7.46 20.82 -7.70
C MET A 78 -6.31 21.78 -7.98
N ASP A 79 -6.32 22.95 -7.38
CA ASP A 79 -5.18 23.87 -7.35
C ASP A 79 -4.66 23.96 -5.92
N PRO A 80 -3.40 23.67 -5.68
CA PRO A 80 -2.81 22.82 -4.63
C PRO A 80 -3.69 22.66 -3.39
N GLY A 81 -4.51 21.61 -3.43
CA GLY A 81 -5.35 21.19 -2.30
C GLY A 81 -6.69 21.89 -2.18
N ILE A 82 -7.06 22.77 -3.12
CA ILE A 82 -8.33 23.49 -3.15
C ILE A 82 -9.13 23.06 -4.38
N LYS A 83 -10.36 22.62 -4.16
CA LYS A 83 -11.32 22.26 -5.21
C LYS A 83 -11.66 23.50 -6.05
N LEU A 84 -11.37 23.49 -7.34
CA LEU A 84 -11.77 24.54 -8.27
C LEU A 84 -13.28 24.51 -8.53
N GLY A 85 -13.89 25.68 -8.69
CA GLY A 85 -15.33 25.89 -8.58
C GLY A 85 -16.25 25.21 -9.60
N SER A 86 -15.74 24.72 -10.75
CA SER A 86 -16.55 24.03 -11.77
C SER A 86 -16.15 22.57 -11.89
N SER A 87 -17.14 21.67 -12.03
CA SER A 87 -16.87 20.28 -12.40
C SER A 87 -16.31 20.22 -13.82
N LEU A 88 -15.38 19.29 -14.07
CA LEU A 88 -14.88 18.99 -15.41
C LEU A 88 -15.99 18.33 -16.24
N ALA A 89 -16.08 18.72 -17.53
CA ALA A 89 -16.98 18.07 -18.46
C ALA A 89 -16.47 16.65 -18.85
N PRO A 90 -17.38 15.73 -19.26
CA PRO A 90 -16.96 14.47 -19.81
C PRO A 90 -16.00 14.65 -21.00
N GLY A 91 -14.90 13.88 -21.02
CA GLY A 91 -13.85 13.98 -22.05
C GLY A 91 -12.83 15.09 -21.83
N GLU A 92 -12.95 15.90 -20.78
CA GLU A 92 -11.89 16.83 -20.38
C GLU A 92 -10.71 16.10 -19.71
N PRO A 93 -9.55 16.79 -19.56
CA PRO A 93 -8.39 16.24 -18.86
C PRO A 93 -8.74 15.69 -17.47
N GLU A 94 -7.94 14.75 -17.01
CA GLU A 94 -8.10 14.15 -15.69
C GLU A 94 -8.17 15.19 -14.57
N GLY A 95 -9.11 14.98 -13.65
CA GLY A 95 -9.23 15.77 -12.45
C GLY A 95 -8.54 15.11 -11.27
N ASP A 96 -8.46 15.88 -10.19
CA ASP A 96 -7.80 15.43 -8.94
C ASP A 96 -8.81 15.26 -7.79
N PHE A 97 -10.11 15.36 -8.10
CA PHE A 97 -11.15 15.27 -7.06
C PHE A 97 -12.44 14.69 -7.62
N LEU A 98 -12.90 13.61 -7.01
CA LEU A 98 -14.15 12.92 -7.35
C LEU A 98 -15.15 13.06 -6.21
N VAL A 99 -16.36 13.50 -6.52
CA VAL A 99 -17.51 13.52 -5.61
C VAL A 99 -18.55 12.53 -6.11
N CYS A 100 -18.95 11.61 -5.25
CA CYS A 100 -20.04 10.66 -5.49
C CYS A 100 -21.19 10.98 -4.55
N GLU A 101 -22.38 11.25 -5.10
CA GLU A 101 -23.55 11.61 -4.34
C GLU A 101 -24.58 10.49 -4.34
N ARG A 102 -25.14 10.21 -3.17
CA ARG A 102 -26.26 9.30 -2.94
C ARG A 102 -27.26 9.95 -1.99
N PRO A 103 -28.53 9.55 -1.95
CA PRO A 103 -29.47 10.08 -0.98
C PRO A 103 -28.98 9.94 0.46
N GLY A 104 -28.69 11.06 1.11
CA GLY A 104 -28.20 11.12 2.49
C GLY A 104 -26.72 10.81 2.70
N LEU A 105 -25.94 10.63 1.62
CA LEU A 105 -24.53 10.31 1.70
C LEU A 105 -23.76 10.96 0.56
N VAL A 106 -22.70 11.70 0.89
CA VAL A 106 -21.71 12.20 -0.08
C VAL A 106 -20.37 11.60 0.25
N GLU A 107 -19.69 11.09 -0.75
CA GLU A 107 -18.34 10.53 -0.66
C GLU A 107 -17.41 11.30 -1.58
N GLU A 108 -16.31 11.75 -1.04
CA GLU A 108 -15.33 12.57 -1.75
C GLU A 108 -13.97 11.87 -1.75
N PHE A 109 -13.32 11.83 -2.91
CA PHE A 109 -11.99 11.30 -3.11
C PHE A 109 -11.10 12.38 -3.69
N GLY A 110 -10.10 12.82 -2.94
CA GLY A 110 -9.15 13.84 -3.37
C GLY A 110 -7.77 13.23 -3.60
N PHE A 111 -7.19 13.53 -4.74
CA PHE A 111 -5.89 13.04 -5.18
C PHE A 111 -4.91 14.22 -5.16
N ALA A 112 -4.01 14.26 -4.20
CA ALA A 112 -3.08 15.38 -4.06
C ALA A 112 -1.71 14.94 -3.53
N GLY A 113 -0.67 15.39 -4.20
CA GLY A 113 0.71 15.10 -3.81
C GLY A 113 1.04 13.61 -3.90
N ASN A 114 1.26 12.96 -2.78
CA ASN A 114 1.52 11.53 -2.68
C ASN A 114 0.45 10.80 -1.84
N GLN A 115 -0.76 11.37 -1.75
CA GLN A 115 -1.80 10.93 -0.83
C GLN A 115 -3.17 10.97 -1.50
N ILE A 116 -4.00 9.98 -1.22
CA ILE A 116 -5.42 10.00 -1.55
C ILE A 116 -6.20 10.26 -0.25
N SER A 117 -7.05 11.27 -0.26
CA SER A 117 -7.98 11.56 0.83
C SER A 117 -9.36 11.00 0.49
N TYR A 118 -9.96 10.27 1.42
CA TYR A 118 -11.35 9.84 1.36
C TYR A 118 -12.15 10.53 2.46
N THR A 119 -13.21 11.21 2.11
CA THR A 119 -14.12 11.87 3.05
C THR A 119 -15.54 11.36 2.84
N ARG A 120 -16.16 10.94 3.92
CA ARG A 120 -17.56 10.51 3.96
C ARG A 120 -18.39 11.50 4.77
N LEU A 121 -19.47 11.99 4.18
CA LEU A 121 -20.43 12.93 4.75
C LEU A 121 -21.79 12.23 4.86
N ASP A 122 -22.18 11.76 6.04
CA ASP A 122 -23.39 10.94 6.29
C ASP A 122 -24.27 11.52 7.43
N GLY A 123 -24.43 12.79 7.53
CA GLY A 123 -25.25 13.43 8.58
C GLY A 123 -24.67 13.35 10.01
N GLY A 124 -23.70 12.46 10.25
CA GLY A 124 -22.95 12.34 11.51
C GLY A 124 -21.68 13.20 11.56
N GLY A 125 -21.44 13.99 10.53
CA GLY A 125 -20.24 14.80 10.34
C GLY A 125 -19.21 14.14 9.42
N PRO A 126 -18.20 14.91 9.00
CA PRO A 126 -17.20 14.42 8.06
C PRO A 126 -16.29 13.38 8.71
N ARG A 127 -16.19 12.21 8.09
CA ARG A 127 -15.21 11.17 8.43
C ARG A 127 -14.14 11.13 7.35
N LYS A 128 -12.91 11.48 7.69
CA LYS A 128 -11.80 11.56 6.73
C LYS A 128 -10.75 10.49 7.01
N ARG A 129 -10.26 9.88 5.92
CA ARG A 129 -9.13 8.93 5.92
C ARG A 129 -8.12 9.37 4.88
N TYR A 130 -6.88 9.00 5.09
CA TYR A 130 -5.78 9.29 4.17
C TYR A 130 -5.05 7.99 3.82
N PHE A 131 -4.64 7.89 2.57
CA PHE A 131 -3.90 6.77 1.99
C PHE A 131 -2.64 7.33 1.37
N ASP A 132 -1.53 7.07 2.02
CA ASP A 132 -0.22 7.60 1.65
C ASP A 132 0.45 6.77 0.55
N HIS A 133 1.58 7.25 0.03
CA HIS A 133 2.39 6.59 -0.97
C HIS A 133 1.73 6.40 -2.35
N ALA A 134 0.67 7.14 -2.64
CA ALA A 134 0.03 7.16 -3.94
C ALA A 134 0.74 8.14 -4.88
N THR A 135 0.96 7.73 -6.13
CA THR A 135 1.59 8.54 -7.18
C THR A 135 0.88 8.36 -8.50
N THR A 136 1.10 9.24 -9.45
CA THR A 136 0.50 9.18 -10.81
C THR A 136 -1.01 8.95 -10.70
N MET A 137 -1.69 9.89 -10.07
CA MET A 137 -3.10 9.78 -9.71
C MET A 137 -3.95 10.62 -10.63
N GLY A 138 -5.16 10.14 -10.94
CA GLY A 138 -6.14 10.91 -11.68
C GLY A 138 -7.51 10.26 -11.70
N VAL A 139 -8.51 11.05 -12.00
CA VAL A 139 -9.88 10.61 -12.23
C VAL A 139 -10.46 11.30 -13.45
N ALA A 140 -11.06 10.51 -14.33
CA ALA A 140 -11.64 10.99 -15.57
C ALA A 140 -13.02 10.39 -15.82
N SER A 141 -13.85 11.11 -16.57
CA SER A 141 -15.07 10.57 -17.17
C SER A 141 -14.76 10.21 -18.62
N LEU A 142 -14.85 8.95 -18.99
CA LEU A 142 -14.35 8.40 -20.25
C LEU A 142 -15.29 8.54 -21.43
N PHE A 143 -16.55 8.94 -21.26
CA PHE A 143 -17.54 9.05 -22.34
C PHE A 143 -18.52 10.20 -22.10
N ASP A 144 -19.32 10.51 -23.13
CA ASP A 144 -20.36 11.53 -23.07
C ASP A 144 -21.33 11.37 -21.91
N ALA A 145 -21.97 12.48 -21.53
CA ALA A 145 -22.78 12.65 -20.32
C ALA A 145 -23.82 11.55 -20.04
N ASP A 146 -24.29 10.84 -21.07
CA ASP A 146 -25.31 9.78 -20.93
C ASP A 146 -24.75 8.40 -20.56
N LEU A 147 -23.44 8.17 -20.72
CA LEU A 147 -22.75 6.90 -20.46
C LEU A 147 -21.47 7.09 -19.62
N GLY A 148 -21.43 8.09 -18.79
CA GLY A 148 -20.24 8.48 -18.05
C GLY A 148 -19.59 7.34 -17.25
N ILE A 149 -18.68 6.61 -17.87
CA ILE A 149 -17.81 5.67 -17.16
C ILE A 149 -16.76 6.50 -16.43
N ILE A 150 -16.71 6.38 -15.12
CA ILE A 150 -15.68 6.99 -14.32
C ILE A 150 -14.50 6.02 -14.26
N GLN A 151 -13.33 6.51 -14.56
CA GLN A 151 -12.06 5.82 -14.34
C GLN A 151 -11.24 6.61 -13.32
N ALA A 152 -10.83 5.96 -12.26
CA ALA A 152 -9.81 6.47 -11.36
C ALA A 152 -8.59 5.55 -11.41
N HIS A 153 -7.39 6.12 -11.38
CA HIS A 153 -6.15 5.34 -11.37
C HIS A 153 -5.12 6.00 -10.45
N TRP A 154 -4.27 5.18 -9.89
CA TRP A 154 -3.10 5.60 -9.12
C TRP A 154 -2.09 4.47 -9.03
N ASN A 155 -0.85 4.82 -8.73
CA ASN A 155 0.20 3.87 -8.42
C ASN A 155 0.57 3.98 -6.94
N VAL A 156 0.86 2.87 -6.29
CA VAL A 156 1.35 2.83 -4.91
C VAL A 156 2.83 2.48 -4.91
N THR A 157 3.64 3.36 -4.34
CA THR A 157 5.07 3.11 -4.17
C THR A 157 5.29 2.36 -2.86
N THR A 158 5.61 1.08 -2.95
CA THR A 158 5.97 0.26 -1.81
C THR A 158 7.49 0.24 -1.61
N SER A 159 7.94 -0.37 -0.53
CA SER A 159 9.39 -0.59 -0.28
C SER A 159 10.03 -1.62 -1.22
N ILE A 160 9.25 -2.29 -2.07
CA ILE A 160 9.67 -3.37 -2.96
C ILE A 160 9.41 -3.01 -4.43
N ASP A 161 8.21 -2.50 -4.74
CA ASP A 161 7.75 -2.30 -6.12
C ASP A 161 6.71 -1.17 -6.22
N LEU A 162 6.34 -0.86 -7.46
CA LEU A 162 5.27 0.06 -7.82
C LEU A 162 4.03 -0.74 -8.23
N VAL A 163 2.96 -0.63 -7.45
CA VAL A 163 1.71 -1.38 -7.66
C VAL A 163 0.66 -0.47 -8.28
N PRO A 164 0.18 -0.74 -9.52
CA PRO A 164 -0.86 0.05 -10.16
C PRO A 164 -2.26 -0.36 -9.67
N PHE A 165 -3.10 0.63 -9.42
CA PHE A 165 -4.52 0.47 -9.12
C PHE A 165 -5.37 1.19 -10.17
N SER A 166 -6.46 0.57 -10.57
CA SER A 166 -7.44 1.18 -11.47
C SER A 166 -8.85 0.76 -11.07
N VAL A 167 -9.75 1.73 -10.99
CA VAL A 167 -11.17 1.52 -10.66
C VAL A 167 -12.01 2.05 -11.79
N TYR A 168 -12.96 1.25 -12.24
CA TYR A 168 -13.93 1.62 -13.25
C TYR A 168 -15.36 1.45 -12.69
N GLY A 169 -16.23 2.38 -12.99
CA GLY A 169 -17.60 2.30 -12.58
C GLY A 169 -18.56 3.08 -13.47
N LEU A 170 -19.76 2.53 -13.64
CA LEU A 170 -20.91 3.22 -14.21
C LEU A 170 -21.78 3.66 -13.03
N PRO A 171 -22.03 4.97 -12.86
CA PRO A 171 -23.01 5.44 -11.91
C PRO A 171 -24.41 4.91 -12.26
N LEU A 172 -25.26 4.76 -11.26
CA LEU A 172 -26.66 4.43 -11.52
C LEU A 172 -27.30 5.53 -12.34
N PRO A 173 -27.99 5.21 -13.45
CA PRO A 173 -28.72 6.22 -14.21
C PRO A 173 -29.73 6.88 -13.29
N MET A 174 -29.82 8.21 -13.34
CA MET A 174 -30.91 8.92 -12.69
C MET A 174 -32.23 8.41 -13.28
N ARG A 175 -33.05 7.83 -12.44
CA ARG A 175 -34.44 7.49 -12.79
C ARG A 175 -35.34 8.66 -12.50
#